data_179801ad11db7cbc66d346dc6438bac5
#
_entry.id   179801ad11db7cbc66d346dc6438bac5
#
_cell.length_a   1.000
_cell.length_b   1.000
_cell.length_c   1.000
_cell.angle_alpha   90.00
_cell.angle_beta   90.00
_cell.angle_gamma   90.00
#
_symmetry.space_group_name_H-M   'P 1'
#
loop_
_entity.id
_entity.type
_entity.pdbx_description
1 polymer ?
#
loop_
_entity_poly.entity_id
_entity_poly.type
_entity_poly.pdbx_seq_one_letter_code
_entity_poly.pdbx_strand_id
1 'polypeptide(L)'
;MKPLIIGIAGGTGSGKTSVARKIAEALPDSSVPEASVAFLDMDGYYRNFDHLPLDERRRINWDHPEAFDLDLFASHLEQLGRGELIEKPVYDFATHLRSSRTERITPADVVVVDGILLFVDERIRAMFDVKVFVDADADIRLVRRIQRDMFERKRPLEDILQQYLTTVRPMHQQFVEPGKRYADIILPHGGQNAVAIEMILTTIQRRLEARRA
;
A
#
# COMPACT_ATOMS: atom_id res chain seq x y z
N MET A 1 -22.65 7.69 4.40
CA MET A 1 -22.56 6.27 3.94
C MET A 1 -21.21 5.71 4.40
N LYS A 2 -21.12 4.43 4.77
CA LYS A 2 -19.82 3.81 5.10
C LYS A 2 -19.00 3.67 3.80
N PRO A 3 -17.75 4.15 3.75
CA PRO A 3 -16.92 4.02 2.55
C PRO A 3 -16.63 2.57 2.19
N LEU A 4 -16.32 2.31 0.92
CA LEU A 4 -15.80 1.04 0.44
C LEU A 4 -14.27 1.07 0.61
N ILE A 5 -13.69 0.20 1.42
CA ILE A 5 -12.25 0.17 1.67
C ILE A 5 -11.61 -0.99 0.91
N ILE A 6 -10.64 -0.66 0.04
CA ILE A 6 -9.97 -1.60 -0.85
C ILE A 6 -8.50 -1.68 -0.47
N GLY A 7 -8.05 -2.86 -0.05
CA GLY A 7 -6.64 -3.12 0.25
C GLY A 7 -5.91 -3.71 -0.95
N ILE A 8 -4.83 -3.06 -1.39
CA ILE A 8 -3.97 -3.51 -2.49
C ILE A 8 -2.60 -3.84 -1.93
N ALA A 9 -2.36 -5.13 -1.70
CA ALA A 9 -1.11 -5.65 -1.19
C ALA A 9 -0.24 -6.25 -2.31
N GLY A 10 1.02 -6.48 -2.00
CA GLY A 10 1.96 -7.11 -2.92
C GLY A 10 3.40 -6.72 -2.60
N GLY A 11 4.36 -7.49 -3.08
CA GLY A 11 5.78 -7.25 -2.81
C GLY A 11 6.28 -5.92 -3.40
N THR A 12 7.42 -5.44 -2.87
CA THR A 12 8.11 -4.31 -3.50
C THR A 12 8.39 -4.61 -4.98
N GLY A 13 8.15 -3.65 -5.87
CA GLY A 13 8.31 -3.83 -7.32
C GLY A 13 7.21 -4.65 -8.02
N SER A 14 6.17 -5.13 -7.31
CA SER A 14 5.05 -5.86 -7.95
C SER A 14 4.18 -4.98 -8.85
N GLY A 15 4.18 -3.66 -8.65
CA GLY A 15 3.31 -2.71 -9.35
C GLY A 15 2.01 -2.41 -8.63
N LYS A 16 1.88 -2.74 -7.33
CA LYS A 16 0.70 -2.47 -6.51
C LYS A 16 0.28 -1.00 -6.52
N THR A 17 1.24 -0.08 -6.36
CA THR A 17 0.95 1.37 -6.39
C THR A 17 0.41 1.83 -7.74
N SER A 18 0.91 1.26 -8.86
CA SER A 18 0.37 1.54 -10.18
C SER A 18 -1.06 1.02 -10.34
N VAL A 19 -1.37 -0.16 -9.80
CA VAL A 19 -2.74 -0.71 -9.76
C VAL A 19 -3.65 0.20 -8.94
N ALA A 20 -3.21 0.57 -7.74
CA ALA A 20 -3.99 1.40 -6.82
C ALA A 20 -4.32 2.77 -7.44
N ARG A 21 -3.34 3.41 -8.07
CA ARG A 21 -3.55 4.69 -8.77
C ARG A 21 -4.51 4.54 -9.95
N LYS A 22 -4.33 3.54 -10.81
CA LYS A 22 -5.24 3.30 -11.93
C LYS A 22 -6.68 3.08 -11.49
N ILE A 23 -6.89 2.35 -10.39
CA ILE A 23 -8.22 2.16 -9.81
C ILE A 23 -8.76 3.50 -9.30
N ALA A 24 -7.96 4.27 -8.56
CA ALA A 24 -8.37 5.56 -8.02
C ALA A 24 -8.69 6.60 -9.13
N GLU A 25 -7.92 6.61 -10.22
CA GLU A 25 -8.10 7.53 -11.35
C GLU A 25 -9.32 7.15 -12.22
N ALA A 26 -9.61 5.85 -12.37
CA ALA A 26 -10.69 5.38 -13.24
C ALA A 26 -12.08 5.39 -12.56
N LEU A 27 -12.15 5.40 -11.24
CA LEU A 27 -13.42 5.36 -10.50
C LEU A 27 -14.30 6.60 -10.70
N PRO A 28 -13.78 7.84 -10.72
CA PRO A 28 -14.59 9.05 -10.97
C PRO A 28 -15.26 9.09 -12.34
N ASP A 29 -14.61 8.47 -13.36
CA ASP A 29 -15.10 8.40 -14.75
C ASP A 29 -16.06 7.22 -15.01
N SER A 30 -16.42 6.51 -13.95
CA SER A 30 -17.20 5.28 -14.02
C SER A 30 -18.73 5.51 -14.09
N SER A 31 -19.49 4.41 -14.20
CA SER A 31 -20.97 4.41 -14.19
C SER A 31 -21.59 4.93 -12.89
N VAL A 32 -20.77 5.20 -11.86
CA VAL A 32 -21.18 5.87 -10.62
C VAL A 32 -20.61 7.30 -10.63
N PRO A 33 -21.24 8.25 -11.35
CA PRO A 33 -20.77 9.62 -11.42
C PRO A 33 -20.62 10.21 -10.02
N GLU A 34 -19.58 11.01 -9.80
CA GLU A 34 -19.30 11.72 -8.55
C GLU A 34 -18.85 10.83 -7.36
N ALA A 35 -18.44 9.57 -7.58
CA ALA A 35 -17.81 8.81 -6.50
C ALA A 35 -16.47 9.44 -6.12
N SER A 36 -16.37 9.93 -4.89
CA SER A 36 -15.12 10.46 -4.34
C SER A 36 -14.17 9.32 -3.98
N VAL A 37 -12.87 9.52 -4.23
CA VAL A 37 -11.83 8.53 -3.93
C VAL A 37 -10.75 9.13 -3.06
N ALA A 38 -10.44 8.47 -1.94
CA ALA A 38 -9.28 8.77 -1.12
C ALA A 38 -8.19 7.71 -1.34
N PHE A 39 -6.94 8.13 -1.35
CA PHE A 39 -5.79 7.25 -1.46
C PHE A 39 -4.98 7.27 -0.17
N LEU A 40 -4.69 6.08 0.37
CA LEU A 40 -3.89 5.91 1.58
C LEU A 40 -2.73 4.94 1.31
N ASP A 41 -1.50 5.44 1.32
CA ASP A 41 -0.32 4.59 1.30
C ASP A 41 0.15 4.23 2.72
N MET A 42 0.59 3.01 2.91
CA MET A 42 1.13 2.52 4.17
C MET A 42 2.54 3.07 4.45
N ASP A 43 3.24 3.56 3.44
CA ASP A 43 4.65 3.98 3.55
C ASP A 43 4.81 5.19 4.50
N GLY A 44 3.77 6.01 4.70
CA GLY A 44 3.77 7.08 5.70
C GLY A 44 3.85 6.59 7.16
N TYR A 45 3.54 5.33 7.41
CA TYR A 45 3.37 4.78 8.76
C TYR A 45 4.59 4.04 9.31
N TYR A 46 5.76 4.17 8.71
CA TYR A 46 6.98 3.71 9.38
C TYR A 46 7.14 4.40 10.73
N ARG A 47 7.61 3.65 11.75
CA ARG A 47 7.88 4.21 13.08
C ARG A 47 8.93 5.28 13.02
N ASN A 48 8.81 6.28 13.89
CA ASN A 48 9.79 7.36 14.00
C ASN A 48 10.91 6.95 14.97
N PHE A 49 12.08 6.64 14.43
CA PHE A 49 13.28 6.30 15.21
C PHE A 49 14.22 7.50 15.33
N ASP A 50 13.68 8.68 15.70
CA ASP A 50 14.41 9.94 15.80
C ASP A 50 15.48 9.96 16.90
N HIS A 51 15.34 9.08 17.90
CA HIS A 51 16.34 8.86 18.95
C HIS A 51 17.59 8.12 18.46
N LEU A 52 17.58 7.52 17.25
CA LEU A 52 18.72 6.83 16.67
C LEU A 52 19.45 7.72 15.66
N PRO A 53 20.81 7.66 15.59
CA PRO A 53 21.55 8.32 14.51
C PRO A 53 21.23 7.71 13.15
N LEU A 54 21.47 8.46 12.05
CA LEU A 54 21.11 8.05 10.69
C LEU A 54 21.71 6.70 10.31
N ASP A 55 22.96 6.42 10.69
CA ASP A 55 23.63 5.18 10.33
C ASP A 55 23.02 3.94 11.00
N GLU A 56 22.44 4.09 12.18
CA GLU A 56 21.69 3.03 12.86
C GLU A 56 20.32 2.86 12.21
N ARG A 57 19.62 3.94 11.85
CA ARG A 57 18.35 3.88 11.11
C ARG A 57 18.49 3.17 9.78
N ARG A 58 19.60 3.35 9.06
CA ARG A 58 19.90 2.64 7.80
C ARG A 58 20.01 1.12 7.96
N ARG A 59 20.29 0.63 9.18
CA ARG A 59 20.42 -0.81 9.49
C ARG A 59 19.12 -1.45 9.95
N ILE A 60 18.08 -0.66 10.20
CA ILE A 60 16.76 -1.17 10.60
C ILE A 60 16.19 -2.02 9.45
N ASN A 61 15.54 -3.13 9.83
CA ASN A 61 14.78 -3.95 8.88
C ASN A 61 13.43 -3.29 8.58
N TRP A 62 13.40 -2.40 7.61
CA TRP A 62 12.21 -1.64 7.19
C TRP A 62 11.14 -2.50 6.51
N ASP A 63 11.42 -3.75 6.21
CA ASP A 63 10.45 -4.69 5.62
C ASP A 63 9.77 -5.57 6.69
N HIS A 64 10.16 -5.45 7.97
CA HIS A 64 9.55 -6.17 9.09
C HIS A 64 8.30 -5.43 9.58
N PRO A 65 7.21 -6.13 10.01
CA PRO A 65 6.00 -5.50 10.54
C PRO A 65 6.26 -4.54 11.72
N GLU A 66 7.23 -4.84 12.58
CA GLU A 66 7.60 -3.97 13.72
C GLU A 66 8.18 -2.61 13.31
N ALA A 67 8.62 -2.46 12.06
CA ALA A 67 9.05 -1.16 11.55
C ALA A 67 7.87 -0.21 11.29
N PHE A 68 6.65 -0.72 11.28
CA PHE A 68 5.43 0.06 11.04
C PHE A 68 4.67 0.33 12.34
N ASP A 69 4.04 1.49 12.40
CA ASP A 69 3.08 1.87 13.42
C ASP A 69 1.69 1.37 13.00
N LEU A 70 1.48 0.06 13.17
CA LEU A 70 0.25 -0.61 12.76
C LEU A 70 -0.96 -0.15 13.57
N ASP A 71 -0.75 0.31 14.81
CA ASP A 71 -1.84 0.81 15.66
C ASP A 71 -2.35 2.18 15.16
N LEU A 72 -1.44 3.09 14.80
CA LEU A 72 -1.82 4.37 14.18
C LEU A 72 -2.48 4.13 12.82
N PHE A 73 -1.94 3.20 12.02
CA PHE A 73 -2.51 2.87 10.72
C PHE A 73 -3.92 2.30 10.85
N ALA A 74 -4.15 1.35 11.77
CA ALA A 74 -5.47 0.80 12.06
C ALA A 74 -6.45 1.89 12.54
N SER A 75 -6.02 2.75 13.46
CA SER A 75 -6.83 3.88 13.94
C SER A 75 -7.27 4.81 12.80
N HIS A 76 -6.36 5.15 11.88
CA HIS A 76 -6.68 5.99 10.72
C HIS A 76 -7.64 5.30 9.74
N LEU A 77 -7.47 3.98 9.51
CA LEU A 77 -8.43 3.21 8.70
C LEU A 77 -9.82 3.18 9.33
N GLU A 78 -9.92 3.01 10.65
CA GLU A 78 -11.19 3.06 11.37
C GLU A 78 -11.85 4.43 11.26
N GLN A 79 -11.09 5.53 11.41
CA GLN A 79 -11.58 6.89 11.27
C GLN A 79 -12.13 7.13 9.86
N LEU A 80 -11.36 6.76 8.82
CA LEU A 80 -11.84 6.84 7.43
C LEU A 80 -13.09 5.98 7.22
N GLY A 81 -13.14 4.77 7.82
CA GLY A 81 -14.30 3.88 7.78
C GLY A 81 -15.55 4.45 8.45
N ARG A 82 -15.41 5.41 9.38
CA ARG A 82 -16.50 6.18 9.98
C ARG A 82 -16.84 7.47 9.23
N GLY A 83 -16.11 7.77 8.14
CA GLY A 83 -16.25 9.02 7.40
C GLY A 83 -15.61 10.21 8.10
N GLU A 84 -14.59 9.97 8.92
CA GLU A 84 -13.82 10.99 9.62
C GLU A 84 -12.56 11.35 8.82
N LEU A 85 -12.08 12.58 8.97
CA LEU A 85 -10.85 13.07 8.40
C LEU A 85 -9.66 12.56 9.20
N ILE A 86 -8.54 12.26 8.51
CA ILE A 86 -7.28 11.93 9.15
C ILE A 86 -6.14 12.87 8.74
N GLU A 87 -5.13 12.96 9.59
CA GLU A 87 -3.85 13.61 9.33
C GLU A 87 -2.76 12.53 9.14
N LYS A 88 -2.62 12.03 7.89
CA LYS A 88 -1.66 10.99 7.54
C LYS A 88 -0.23 11.48 7.75
N PRO A 89 0.65 10.74 8.44
CA PRO A 89 2.06 11.11 8.56
C PRO A 89 2.76 11.05 7.19
N VAL A 90 3.73 11.94 6.99
CA VAL A 90 4.60 11.95 5.82
C VAL A 90 5.98 11.43 6.21
N TYR A 91 6.46 10.41 5.50
CA TYR A 91 7.75 9.78 5.75
C TYR A 91 8.79 10.22 4.73
N ASP A 92 9.98 10.55 5.23
CA ASP A 92 11.14 10.91 4.40
C ASP A 92 12.10 9.71 4.30
N PHE A 93 12.18 9.13 3.12
CA PHE A 93 13.06 7.99 2.82
C PHE A 93 14.56 8.35 2.83
N ALA A 94 14.92 9.62 2.71
CA ALA A 94 16.33 10.04 2.73
C ALA A 94 16.88 10.08 4.16
N THR A 95 16.06 10.53 5.10
CA THR A 95 16.42 10.64 6.51
C THR A 95 15.95 9.47 7.36
N HIS A 96 15.08 8.61 6.83
CA HIS A 96 14.39 7.55 7.55
C HIS A 96 13.65 8.06 8.81
N LEU A 97 12.91 9.16 8.65
CA LEU A 97 12.10 9.78 9.70
C LEU A 97 10.72 10.19 9.20
N ARG A 98 9.76 10.28 10.11
CA ARG A 98 8.52 11.00 9.83
C ARG A 98 8.81 12.51 9.81
N SER A 99 8.28 13.18 8.82
CA SER A 99 8.26 14.64 8.76
C SER A 99 7.36 15.21 9.86
N SER A 100 7.60 16.47 10.24
CA SER A 100 6.64 17.24 11.07
C SER A 100 5.35 17.61 10.31
N ARG A 101 5.33 17.43 8.98
CA ARG A 101 4.15 17.68 8.15
C ARG A 101 3.27 16.44 8.13
N THR A 102 1.97 16.67 8.03
CA THR A 102 0.96 15.66 7.76
C THR A 102 0.29 15.92 6.42
N GLU A 103 -0.37 14.93 5.88
CA GLU A 103 -1.22 15.02 4.71
C GLU A 103 -2.67 14.79 5.14
N ARG A 104 -3.52 15.76 4.87
CA ARG A 104 -4.93 15.68 5.21
C ARG A 104 -5.66 14.82 4.20
N ILE A 105 -6.28 13.73 4.68
CA ILE A 105 -7.14 12.87 3.87
C ILE A 105 -8.57 13.05 4.32
N THR A 106 -9.39 13.54 3.38
CA THR A 106 -10.82 13.74 3.61
C THR A 106 -11.62 12.47 3.41
N PRO A 107 -12.77 12.31 4.06
CA PRO A 107 -13.69 11.20 3.80
C PRO A 107 -14.08 11.12 2.33
N ALA A 108 -14.23 9.89 1.84
CA ALA A 108 -14.57 9.59 0.46
C ALA A 108 -15.48 8.37 0.37
N ASP A 109 -16.16 8.18 -0.77
CA ASP A 109 -16.99 6.99 -1.03
C ASP A 109 -16.15 5.72 -1.13
N VAL A 110 -14.92 5.84 -1.65
CA VAL A 110 -13.95 4.76 -1.79
C VAL A 110 -12.63 5.17 -1.15
N VAL A 111 -12.04 4.27 -0.36
CA VAL A 111 -10.68 4.42 0.17
C VAL A 111 -9.81 3.32 -0.45
N VAL A 112 -8.85 3.71 -1.28
CA VAL A 112 -7.87 2.80 -1.88
C VAL A 112 -6.62 2.81 -1.03
N VAL A 113 -6.24 1.65 -0.50
CA VAL A 113 -5.12 1.48 0.43
C VAL A 113 -4.02 0.67 -0.23
N ASP A 114 -2.79 1.22 -0.29
CA ASP A 114 -1.60 0.59 -0.87
C ASP A 114 -0.57 0.26 0.22
N GLY A 115 -0.07 -0.98 0.24
CA GLY A 115 1.01 -1.33 1.16
C GLY A 115 1.52 -2.76 1.04
N ILE A 116 2.76 -2.99 1.51
CA ILE A 116 3.39 -4.32 1.42
C ILE A 116 2.89 -5.27 2.51
N LEU A 117 2.45 -4.77 3.68
CA LEU A 117 2.11 -5.57 4.86
C LEU A 117 0.61 -5.47 5.25
N LEU A 118 -0.26 -5.01 4.35
CA LEU A 118 -1.69 -4.78 4.64
C LEU A 118 -2.42 -6.02 5.17
N PHE A 119 -1.97 -7.21 4.78
CA PHE A 119 -2.66 -8.46 5.13
C PHE A 119 -2.01 -9.23 6.28
N VAL A 120 -1.00 -8.64 6.94
CA VAL A 120 -0.31 -9.29 8.07
C VAL A 120 -1.14 -9.20 9.35
N ASP A 121 -1.58 -8.00 9.70
CA ASP A 121 -2.40 -7.77 10.89
C ASP A 121 -3.87 -8.12 10.62
N GLU A 122 -4.44 -9.00 11.44
CA GLU A 122 -5.83 -9.46 11.28
C GLU A 122 -6.85 -8.33 11.44
N ARG A 123 -6.61 -7.39 12.35
CA ARG A 123 -7.48 -6.23 12.61
C ARG A 123 -7.56 -5.35 11.35
N ILE A 124 -6.40 -5.04 10.76
CA ILE A 124 -6.29 -4.23 9.53
C ILE A 124 -6.94 -4.97 8.36
N ARG A 125 -6.62 -6.26 8.22
CA ARG A 125 -7.16 -7.10 7.14
C ARG A 125 -8.69 -7.19 7.16
N ALA A 126 -9.30 -7.21 8.35
CA ALA A 126 -10.75 -7.26 8.52
C ALA A 126 -11.46 -5.96 8.10
N MET A 127 -10.75 -4.84 7.97
CA MET A 127 -11.33 -3.56 7.56
C MET A 127 -11.54 -3.45 6.05
N PHE A 128 -10.87 -4.30 5.26
CA PHE A 128 -10.98 -4.26 3.80
C PHE A 128 -12.22 -4.99 3.29
N ASP A 129 -13.04 -4.30 2.51
CA ASP A 129 -14.19 -4.87 1.80
C ASP A 129 -13.76 -5.68 0.57
N VAL A 130 -12.64 -5.28 -0.06
CA VAL A 130 -12.00 -5.98 -1.19
C VAL A 130 -10.50 -6.04 -0.94
N LYS A 131 -9.94 -7.24 -1.06
CA LYS A 131 -8.51 -7.51 -0.88
C LYS A 131 -7.90 -7.98 -2.19
N VAL A 132 -7.00 -7.17 -2.75
CA VAL A 132 -6.27 -7.47 -3.99
C VAL A 132 -4.81 -7.73 -3.65
N PHE A 133 -4.28 -8.86 -4.10
CA PHE A 133 -2.84 -9.13 -4.04
C PHE A 133 -2.23 -9.02 -5.42
N VAL A 134 -1.31 -8.08 -5.60
CA VAL A 134 -0.60 -7.86 -6.86
C VAL A 134 0.63 -8.75 -6.90
N ASP A 135 0.56 -9.75 -7.78
CA ASP A 135 1.60 -10.76 -7.94
C ASP A 135 2.52 -10.45 -9.12
N ALA A 136 3.81 -10.68 -8.94
CA ALA A 136 4.82 -10.60 -9.98
C ALA A 136 6.02 -11.46 -9.58
N ASP A 137 6.68 -12.04 -10.56
CA ASP A 137 7.86 -12.88 -10.36
C ASP A 137 8.98 -12.12 -9.64
N ALA A 138 9.75 -12.84 -8.83
CA ALA A 138 10.73 -12.23 -7.94
C ALA A 138 11.85 -11.49 -8.69
N ASP A 139 12.27 -11.99 -9.84
CA ASP A 139 13.26 -11.38 -10.74
C ASP A 139 12.72 -10.07 -11.34
N ILE A 140 11.48 -10.06 -11.82
CA ILE A 140 10.80 -8.86 -12.33
C ILE A 140 10.67 -7.79 -11.24
N ARG A 141 10.27 -8.20 -10.02
CA ARG A 141 10.18 -7.29 -8.88
C ARG A 141 11.54 -6.69 -8.53
N LEU A 142 12.60 -7.52 -8.54
CA LEU A 142 13.96 -7.06 -8.26
C LEU A 142 14.44 -6.05 -9.30
N VAL A 143 14.27 -6.32 -10.59
CA VAL A 143 14.64 -5.41 -11.67
C VAL A 143 13.92 -4.06 -11.52
N ARG A 144 12.61 -4.06 -11.30
CA ARG A 144 11.81 -2.85 -11.09
C ARG A 144 12.25 -2.07 -9.83
N ARG A 145 12.58 -2.78 -8.74
CA ARG A 145 13.11 -2.17 -7.51
C ARG A 145 14.45 -1.50 -7.76
N ILE A 146 15.39 -2.18 -8.46
CA ILE A 146 16.70 -1.60 -8.80
C ILE A 146 16.51 -0.31 -9.59
N GLN A 147 15.72 -0.36 -10.66
CA GLN A 147 15.45 0.82 -11.50
C GLN A 147 14.90 1.99 -10.66
N ARG A 148 13.84 1.76 -9.90
CA ARG A 148 13.24 2.80 -9.05
C ARG A 148 14.24 3.36 -8.03
N ASP A 149 14.92 2.50 -7.27
CA ASP A 149 15.77 2.93 -6.16
C ASP A 149 17.04 3.65 -6.68
N MET A 150 17.57 3.27 -7.86
CA MET A 150 18.67 3.98 -8.50
C MET A 150 18.24 5.33 -9.08
N PHE A 151 17.15 5.37 -9.86
CA PHE A 151 16.79 6.58 -10.60
C PHE A 151 16.03 7.60 -9.74
N GLU A 152 15.13 7.15 -8.87
CA GLU A 152 14.29 8.04 -8.07
C GLU A 152 14.89 8.33 -6.69
N ARG A 153 15.47 7.30 -6.03
CA ARG A 153 16.01 7.41 -4.65
C ARG A 153 17.51 7.62 -4.60
N LYS A 154 18.19 7.63 -5.77
CA LYS A 154 19.65 7.85 -5.91
C LYS A 154 20.51 6.90 -5.06
N ARG A 155 20.08 5.65 -4.88
CA ARG A 155 20.77 4.64 -4.09
C ARG A 155 21.81 3.88 -4.92
N PRO A 156 22.98 3.54 -4.37
CA PRO A 156 23.94 2.64 -5.00
C PRO A 156 23.35 1.26 -5.26
N LEU A 157 23.69 0.64 -6.39
CA LEU A 157 23.22 -0.71 -6.75
C LEU A 157 23.60 -1.75 -5.69
N GLU A 158 24.81 -1.64 -5.15
CA GLU A 158 25.35 -2.57 -4.16
C GLU A 158 24.50 -2.58 -2.87
N ASP A 159 24.14 -1.40 -2.37
CA ASP A 159 23.27 -1.25 -1.20
C ASP A 159 21.88 -1.85 -1.44
N ILE A 160 21.32 -1.67 -2.66
CA ILE A 160 20.02 -2.20 -3.04
C ILE A 160 20.04 -3.72 -3.05
N LEU A 161 21.08 -4.32 -3.64
CA LEU A 161 21.23 -5.77 -3.72
C LEU A 161 21.49 -6.39 -2.34
N GLN A 162 22.36 -5.78 -1.54
CA GLN A 162 22.61 -6.23 -0.19
C GLN A 162 21.34 -6.21 0.65
N GLN A 163 20.61 -5.11 0.66
CA GLN A 163 19.32 -5.01 1.37
C GLN A 163 18.31 -6.03 0.86
N TYR A 164 18.24 -6.25 -0.46
CA TYR A 164 17.32 -7.22 -1.04
C TYR A 164 17.58 -8.63 -0.50
N LEU A 165 18.83 -9.04 -0.43
CA LEU A 165 19.20 -10.38 0.01
C LEU A 165 19.06 -10.55 1.53
N THR A 166 19.37 -9.50 2.31
CA THR A 166 19.41 -9.59 3.78
C THR A 166 18.07 -9.36 4.45
N THR A 167 17.22 -8.48 3.91
CA THR A 167 15.94 -8.12 4.54
C THR A 167 14.74 -8.29 3.60
N VAL A 168 14.74 -7.68 2.42
CA VAL A 168 13.56 -7.62 1.56
C VAL A 168 13.04 -9.00 1.17
N ARG A 169 13.91 -9.86 0.66
CA ARG A 169 13.54 -11.21 0.22
C ARG A 169 13.09 -12.11 1.39
N PRO A 170 13.83 -12.20 2.51
CA PRO A 170 13.36 -12.94 3.69
C PRO A 170 12.02 -12.44 4.23
N MET A 171 11.86 -11.12 4.38
CA MET A 171 10.60 -10.55 4.89
C MET A 171 9.45 -10.72 3.91
N HIS A 172 9.72 -10.65 2.60
CA HIS A 172 8.71 -10.98 1.61
C HIS A 172 8.18 -12.41 1.78
N GLN A 173 9.08 -13.39 1.91
CA GLN A 173 8.72 -14.79 2.08
C GLN A 173 7.98 -15.04 3.40
N GLN A 174 8.35 -14.35 4.46
CA GLN A 174 7.79 -14.55 5.79
C GLN A 174 6.44 -13.83 5.97
N PHE A 175 6.30 -12.61 5.48
CA PHE A 175 5.16 -11.74 5.81
C PHE A 175 4.29 -11.37 4.61
N VAL A 176 4.89 -11.10 3.43
CA VAL A 176 4.14 -10.59 2.29
C VAL A 176 3.49 -11.72 1.50
N GLU A 177 4.28 -12.72 1.09
CA GLU A 177 3.84 -13.86 0.28
C GLU A 177 2.68 -14.64 0.91
N PRO A 178 2.68 -14.92 2.23
CA PRO A 178 1.54 -15.56 2.88
C PRO A 178 0.24 -14.77 2.80
N GLY A 179 0.32 -13.46 2.56
CA GLY A 179 -0.84 -12.57 2.38
C GLY A 179 -1.74 -12.95 1.20
N LYS A 180 -1.21 -13.65 0.19
CA LYS A 180 -2.00 -14.16 -0.95
C LYS A 180 -3.22 -14.98 -0.52
N ARG A 181 -3.11 -15.76 0.55
CA ARG A 181 -4.21 -16.59 1.07
C ARG A 181 -5.44 -15.82 1.54
N TYR A 182 -5.24 -14.54 1.84
CA TYR A 182 -6.30 -13.67 2.34
C TYR A 182 -6.90 -12.77 1.25
N ALA A 183 -6.30 -12.78 0.05
CA ALA A 183 -6.78 -11.97 -1.06
C ALA A 183 -8.06 -12.54 -1.67
N ASP A 184 -9.00 -11.66 -2.00
CA ASP A 184 -10.19 -12.00 -2.78
C ASP A 184 -9.82 -12.14 -4.26
N ILE A 185 -8.79 -11.37 -4.71
CA ILE A 185 -8.30 -11.36 -6.10
C ILE A 185 -6.77 -11.38 -6.08
N ILE A 186 -6.15 -12.30 -6.84
CA ILE A 186 -4.72 -12.28 -7.15
C ILE A 186 -4.56 -11.72 -8.57
N LEU A 187 -3.86 -10.59 -8.68
CA LEU A 187 -3.68 -9.87 -9.94
C LEU A 187 -2.24 -10.09 -10.45
N PRO A 188 -2.04 -10.89 -11.51
CA PRO A 188 -0.73 -11.07 -12.12
C PRO A 188 -0.35 -9.88 -13.00
N HIS A 189 0.95 -9.68 -13.22
CA HIS A 189 1.55 -8.64 -14.07
C HIS A 189 1.32 -7.19 -13.64
N GLY A 190 0.76 -6.96 -12.45
CA GLY A 190 0.59 -5.63 -11.88
C GLY A 190 -0.29 -4.70 -12.74
N GLY A 191 0.06 -3.41 -12.79
CA GLY A 191 -0.72 -2.40 -13.53
C GLY A 191 -0.78 -2.55 -15.04
N GLN A 192 -0.09 -3.54 -15.64
CA GLN A 192 -0.17 -3.83 -17.07
C GLN A 192 -1.35 -4.74 -17.42
N ASN A 193 -1.97 -5.40 -16.45
CA ASN A 193 -3.12 -6.27 -16.67
C ASN A 193 -4.42 -5.46 -16.72
N ALA A 194 -4.70 -4.87 -17.89
CA ALA A 194 -5.88 -4.03 -18.11
C ALA A 194 -7.20 -4.79 -17.85
N VAL A 195 -7.29 -6.04 -18.28
CA VAL A 195 -8.49 -6.86 -18.10
C VAL A 195 -8.81 -7.08 -16.63
N ALA A 196 -7.79 -7.44 -15.83
CA ALA A 196 -8.00 -7.66 -14.39
C ALA A 196 -8.36 -6.35 -13.67
N ILE A 197 -7.78 -5.21 -14.07
CA ILE A 197 -8.13 -3.90 -13.52
C ILE A 197 -9.58 -3.56 -13.84
N GLU A 198 -10.05 -3.78 -15.08
CA GLU A 198 -11.44 -3.58 -15.48
C GLU A 198 -12.41 -4.44 -14.66
N MET A 199 -12.08 -5.71 -14.43
CA MET A 199 -12.87 -6.59 -13.57
C MET A 199 -12.98 -6.09 -12.14
N ILE A 200 -11.87 -5.58 -11.58
CA ILE A 200 -11.84 -5.00 -10.23
C ILE A 200 -12.71 -3.74 -10.19
N LEU A 201 -12.58 -2.86 -11.18
CA LEU A 201 -13.39 -1.64 -11.29
C LEU A 201 -14.89 -1.97 -11.35
N THR A 202 -15.29 -2.92 -12.21
CA THR A 202 -16.69 -3.38 -12.30
C THR A 202 -17.20 -3.92 -10.95
N THR A 203 -16.37 -4.65 -10.22
CA THR A 203 -16.74 -5.17 -8.90
C THR A 203 -16.95 -4.03 -7.90
N ILE A 204 -16.07 -3.04 -7.90
CA ILE A 204 -16.16 -1.87 -7.03
C ILE A 204 -17.44 -1.08 -7.34
N GLN A 205 -17.70 -0.81 -8.60
CA GLN A 205 -18.90 -0.08 -9.06
C GLN A 205 -20.19 -0.74 -8.59
N ARG A 206 -20.33 -2.05 -8.81
CA ARG A 206 -21.50 -2.82 -8.35
C ARG A 206 -21.68 -2.75 -6.83
N ARG A 207 -20.59 -2.80 -6.07
CA ARG A 207 -20.65 -2.67 -4.61
C ARG A 207 -21.05 -1.26 -4.17
N LEU A 208 -20.61 -0.22 -4.87
CA LEU A 208 -21.03 1.15 -4.60
C LEU A 208 -22.50 1.37 -4.91
N GLU A 209 -22.98 0.88 -6.06
CA GLU A 209 -24.39 0.94 -6.44
C GLU A 209 -25.28 0.25 -5.39
N ALA A 210 -24.90 -0.96 -4.96
CA ALA A 210 -25.62 -1.71 -3.93
C ALA A 210 -25.64 -1.02 -2.54
N ARG A 211 -24.70 -0.11 -2.26
CA ARG A 211 -24.68 0.68 -1.02
C ARG A 211 -25.52 1.97 -1.11
N ARG A 212 -25.79 2.43 -2.34
CA ARG A 212 -26.61 3.64 -2.59
C ARG A 212 -28.09 3.31 -2.74
N ALA A 213 -28.42 2.05 -3.07
CA ALA A 213 -29.79 1.54 -3.17
C ALA A 213 -30.38 1.23 -1.77
#